data_ff0a7409a44ae2f8c0a967a509450d21
#
_entry.id   ff0a7409a44ae2f8c0a967a509450d21
#
_cell.length_a   1.000
_cell.length_b   1.000
_cell.length_c   1.000
_cell.angle_alpha   90.00
_cell.angle_beta   90.00
_cell.angle_gamma   90.00
#
_symmetry.space_group_name_H-M   'P 1'
#
loop_
_entity.id
_entity.type
_entity.pdbx_description
1 polymer ?
#
loop_
_entity_poly.entity_id
_entity_poly.type
_entity_poly.pdbx_seq_one_letter_code
_entity_poly.pdbx_strand_id
1 'polypeptide(L)'
;MKHHHNPEGMIALCRTHHDIADQGAYTIEQLHKFKKQASNRFRKVLGKLEWMRHNTLAVVGGNFYYNTPTIFQYYENRIIWFERDNQNYLLLNIDLLPLPSSSRVQMQNNMWQVIDEPVDIECPASGKLIHVKYENGNSLKIEFQNIDSASKFQNKYSDVLLPSIHLPIVVVEVYMSVKEANISFSSKETGLNTNTYKGNFLHNLPVALGFHSTVGGIIDNSKIND
;
A
#
# COMPACT_ATOMS: atom_id res chain seq x y z
N MET A 1 12.87 14.62 -40.10
CA MET A 1 11.89 14.03 -39.16
C MET A 1 12.03 14.79 -37.86
N LYS A 2 11.04 15.57 -37.48
CA LYS A 2 11.06 16.30 -36.21
C LYS A 2 10.86 15.28 -35.05
N HIS A 3 11.63 15.45 -34.00
CA HIS A 3 11.68 14.59 -32.81
C HIS A 3 10.28 14.34 -32.21
N HIS A 4 9.69 13.18 -32.46
CA HIS A 4 8.35 12.78 -31.95
C HIS A 4 8.30 12.43 -30.48
N HIS A 5 9.44 12.50 -29.76
CA HIS A 5 9.56 12.08 -28.36
C HIS A 5 10.09 13.19 -27.44
N ASN A 6 9.75 14.46 -27.74
CA ASN A 6 10.06 15.54 -26.83
C ASN A 6 9.00 15.58 -25.70
N PRO A 7 9.35 15.29 -24.43
CA PRO A 7 8.41 15.34 -23.29
C PRO A 7 7.72 16.69 -23.14
N GLU A 8 8.39 17.78 -23.53
CA GLU A 8 7.81 19.13 -23.54
C GLU A 8 6.58 19.25 -24.44
N GLY A 9 6.57 18.52 -25.55
CA GLY A 9 5.47 18.50 -26.51
C GLY A 9 4.40 17.44 -26.24
N MET A 10 4.54 16.62 -25.17
CA MET A 10 3.62 15.53 -24.87
C MET A 10 2.69 15.88 -23.70
N ILE A 11 1.47 15.39 -23.76
CA ILE A 11 0.50 15.43 -22.64
C ILE A 11 -0.07 14.03 -22.42
N ALA A 12 -0.12 13.59 -21.17
CA ALA A 12 -0.79 12.34 -20.81
C ALA A 12 -2.29 12.58 -20.69
N LEU A 13 -3.08 11.85 -21.46
CA LEU A 13 -4.53 11.88 -21.44
C LEU A 13 -5.06 10.47 -21.13
N CYS A 14 -6.15 10.36 -20.38
CA CYS A 14 -6.86 9.09 -20.31
C CYS A 14 -7.54 8.80 -21.65
N ARG A 15 -7.91 7.54 -21.90
CA ARG A 15 -8.46 7.10 -23.20
C ARG A 15 -9.60 7.99 -23.69
N THR A 16 -10.56 8.29 -22.84
CA THR A 16 -11.71 9.14 -23.20
C THR A 16 -11.27 10.54 -23.65
N HIS A 17 -10.35 11.19 -22.93
CA HIS A 17 -9.87 12.51 -23.30
C HIS A 17 -8.93 12.48 -24.51
N HIS A 18 -8.22 11.36 -24.73
CA HIS A 18 -7.43 11.15 -25.93
C HIS A 18 -8.34 11.08 -27.16
N ASP A 19 -9.40 10.25 -27.11
CA ASP A 19 -10.35 10.12 -28.21
C ASP A 19 -11.05 11.46 -28.53
N ILE A 20 -11.36 12.27 -27.51
CA ILE A 20 -11.92 13.62 -27.68
C ILE A 20 -10.91 14.57 -28.32
N ALA A 21 -9.63 14.49 -27.91
CA ALA A 21 -8.57 15.32 -28.48
C ALA A 21 -8.31 14.98 -29.95
N ASP A 22 -8.30 13.68 -30.31
CA ASP A 22 -8.12 13.22 -31.69
C ASP A 22 -9.26 13.68 -32.62
N GLN A 23 -10.46 13.85 -32.06
CA GLN A 23 -11.60 14.44 -32.77
C GLN A 23 -11.50 15.97 -32.93
N GLY A 24 -10.42 16.59 -32.46
CA GLY A 24 -10.20 18.01 -32.60
C GLY A 24 -10.97 18.90 -31.62
N ALA A 25 -11.53 18.32 -30.55
CA ALA A 25 -12.29 19.07 -29.55
C ALA A 25 -11.45 20.05 -28.71
N TYR A 26 -10.13 19.85 -28.68
CA TYR A 26 -9.21 20.73 -27.95
C TYR A 26 -8.22 21.42 -28.90
N THR A 27 -8.01 22.71 -28.69
CA THR A 27 -6.92 23.42 -29.36
C THR A 27 -5.56 23.07 -28.71
N ILE A 28 -4.47 23.29 -29.45
CA ILE A 28 -3.10 23.08 -28.92
C ILE A 28 -2.87 23.93 -27.67
N GLU A 29 -3.36 25.18 -27.66
CA GLU A 29 -3.24 26.06 -26.50
C GLU A 29 -4.01 25.52 -25.28
N GLN A 30 -5.20 24.93 -25.49
CA GLN A 30 -5.95 24.29 -24.42
C GLN A 30 -5.18 23.08 -23.84
N LEU A 31 -4.59 22.25 -24.69
CA LEU A 31 -3.77 21.12 -24.27
C LEU A 31 -2.52 21.58 -23.48
N HIS A 32 -1.84 22.62 -23.92
CA HIS A 32 -0.75 23.23 -23.16
C HIS A 32 -1.21 23.78 -21.81
N LYS A 33 -2.38 24.41 -21.77
CA LYS A 33 -2.96 24.89 -20.50
C LYS A 33 -3.28 23.74 -19.55
N PHE A 34 -3.87 22.64 -20.06
CA PHE A 34 -4.13 21.45 -19.25
C PHE A 34 -2.85 20.81 -18.72
N LYS A 35 -1.81 20.70 -19.56
CA LYS A 35 -0.50 20.23 -19.12
C LYS A 35 0.07 21.09 -18.00
N LYS A 36 0.03 22.40 -18.13
CA LYS A 36 0.53 23.35 -17.13
C LYS A 36 -0.31 23.33 -15.84
N GLN A 37 -1.63 23.16 -15.96
CA GLN A 37 -2.50 23.01 -14.80
C GLN A 37 -2.29 21.67 -14.09
N ALA A 38 -2.06 20.59 -14.83
CA ALA A 38 -1.69 19.30 -14.27
C ALA A 38 -0.39 19.42 -13.48
N SER A 39 0.67 19.96 -14.04
CA SER A 39 1.94 20.12 -13.34
C SER A 39 1.86 20.97 -12.06
N ASN A 40 0.92 21.92 -11.98
CA ASN A 40 0.68 22.70 -10.77
C ASN A 40 -0.18 21.97 -9.71
N ARG A 41 -0.88 20.87 -10.10
CA ARG A 41 -1.67 20.04 -9.18
C ARG A 41 -0.87 18.90 -8.56
N PHE A 42 0.37 18.66 -8.99
CA PHE A 42 1.21 17.51 -8.62
C PHE A 42 1.69 17.46 -7.16
N ARG A 43 1.15 18.27 -6.25
CA ARG A 43 1.43 18.10 -4.82
C ARG A 43 0.64 16.95 -4.17
N LYS A 44 -0.39 16.41 -4.84
CA LYS A 44 -1.17 15.27 -4.34
C LYS A 44 -1.64 14.40 -5.49
N VAL A 45 -1.17 13.16 -5.54
CA VAL A 45 -1.71 12.12 -6.41
C VAL A 45 -2.68 11.28 -5.57
N LEU A 46 -3.88 11.06 -6.09
CA LEU A 46 -4.97 10.38 -5.41
C LEU A 46 -5.42 9.18 -6.23
N GLY A 47 -5.84 8.13 -5.54
CA GLY A 47 -6.47 6.97 -6.18
C GLY A 47 -7.23 6.10 -5.19
N LYS A 48 -7.79 5.00 -5.69
CA LYS A 48 -8.54 4.05 -4.89
C LYS A 48 -8.20 2.63 -5.31
N LEU A 49 -8.12 1.73 -4.34
CA LEU A 49 -8.03 0.29 -4.57
C LEU A 49 -9.43 -0.31 -4.41
N GLU A 50 -10.01 -0.81 -5.51
CA GLU A 50 -11.41 -1.28 -5.56
C GLU A 50 -11.58 -2.71 -5.04
N TRP A 51 -10.72 -3.15 -4.12
CA TRP A 51 -10.70 -4.50 -3.59
C TRP A 51 -11.32 -4.57 -2.20
N MET A 52 -12.64 -4.61 -2.15
CA MET A 52 -13.41 -4.71 -0.90
C MET A 52 -13.85 -6.16 -0.69
N ARG A 53 -13.62 -6.72 0.50
CA ARG A 53 -13.98 -8.08 0.88
C ARG A 53 -14.38 -8.13 2.35
N HIS A 54 -15.23 -9.10 2.69
CA HIS A 54 -15.59 -9.35 4.09
C HIS A 54 -14.43 -10.00 4.87
N ASN A 55 -13.61 -10.80 4.18
CA ASN A 55 -12.43 -11.45 4.75
C ASN A 55 -11.24 -11.26 3.83
N THR A 56 -10.11 -10.95 4.43
CA THR A 56 -8.85 -10.71 3.72
C THR A 56 -7.71 -11.28 4.56
N LEU A 57 -6.78 -11.96 3.92
CA LEU A 57 -5.51 -12.32 4.53
C LEU A 57 -4.51 -11.20 4.23
N ALA A 58 -4.00 -10.54 5.26
CA ALA A 58 -2.91 -9.60 5.08
C ALA A 58 -1.57 -10.32 5.16
N VAL A 59 -0.67 -10.00 4.24
CA VAL A 59 0.73 -10.45 4.26
C VAL A 59 1.60 -9.21 4.34
N VAL A 60 2.25 -9.02 5.47
CA VAL A 60 3.07 -7.84 5.76
C VAL A 60 4.44 -8.29 6.26
N GLY A 61 5.48 -7.95 5.50
CA GLY A 61 6.83 -8.32 5.85
C GLY A 61 7.03 -9.84 6.04
N GLY A 62 6.49 -10.66 5.13
CA GLY A 62 6.62 -12.11 5.20
C GLY A 62 5.86 -12.79 6.34
N ASN A 63 5.01 -12.07 7.05
CA ASN A 63 4.13 -12.59 8.10
C ASN A 63 2.67 -12.48 7.68
N PHE A 64 1.82 -13.35 8.22
CA PHE A 64 0.44 -13.55 7.81
C PHE A 64 -0.51 -13.14 8.94
N TYR A 65 -1.52 -12.33 8.62
CA TYR A 65 -2.46 -11.77 9.57
C TYR A 65 -3.88 -11.99 9.11
N TYR A 66 -4.67 -12.69 9.91
CA TYR A 66 -6.05 -12.98 9.63
C TYR A 66 -6.96 -12.55 10.78
N ASN A 67 -8.05 -11.85 10.46
CA ASN A 67 -8.96 -11.29 11.45
C ASN A 67 -8.26 -10.48 12.56
N THR A 68 -7.24 -9.72 12.17
CA THR A 68 -6.40 -8.90 13.04
C THR A 68 -6.53 -7.45 12.57
N PRO A 69 -7.33 -6.62 13.26
CA PRO A 69 -7.65 -5.28 12.76
C PRO A 69 -6.45 -4.34 12.71
N THR A 70 -5.53 -4.39 13.65
CA THR A 70 -4.31 -3.57 13.60
C THR A 70 -3.10 -4.46 13.36
N ILE A 71 -2.48 -4.30 12.19
CA ILE A 71 -1.30 -5.09 11.80
C ILE A 71 -0.04 -4.47 12.39
N PHE A 72 0.10 -3.14 12.29
CA PHE A 72 1.27 -2.46 12.81
C PHE A 72 0.88 -1.14 13.47
N GLN A 73 1.35 -0.96 14.71
CA GLN A 73 1.19 0.26 15.50
C GLN A 73 2.57 0.74 15.96
N TYR A 74 2.80 2.05 15.85
CA TYR A 74 4.03 2.69 16.29
C TYR A 74 3.67 3.75 17.34
N TYR A 75 4.04 3.49 18.58
CA TYR A 75 3.51 4.19 19.76
C TYR A 75 1.97 4.15 19.75
N GLU A 76 1.30 5.28 19.89
CA GLU A 76 -0.15 5.38 19.87
C GLU A 76 -0.77 5.43 18.46
N ASN A 77 0.07 5.45 17.39
CA ASN A 77 -0.39 5.62 16.02
C ASN A 77 -0.51 4.28 15.30
N ARG A 78 -1.69 3.99 14.78
CA ARG A 78 -1.89 2.86 13.87
C ARG A 78 -1.25 3.20 12.52
N ILE A 79 -0.38 2.32 12.03
CA ILE A 79 0.35 2.52 10.77
C ILE A 79 -0.23 1.66 9.65
N ILE A 80 -0.62 0.42 9.94
CA ILE A 80 -1.30 -0.48 9.00
C ILE A 80 -2.47 -1.10 9.75
N TRP A 81 -3.68 -0.83 9.29
CA TRP A 81 -4.86 -1.39 9.95
C TRP A 81 -6.03 -1.55 8.99
N PHE A 82 -7.02 -2.35 9.41
CA PHE A 82 -8.30 -2.52 8.72
C PHE A 82 -9.44 -1.92 9.55
N GLU A 83 -10.39 -1.35 8.85
CA GLU A 83 -11.69 -0.96 9.39
C GLU A 83 -12.80 -1.64 8.60
N ARG A 84 -14.01 -1.74 9.19
CA ARG A 84 -15.17 -2.26 8.48
C ARG A 84 -16.11 -1.13 8.15
N ASP A 85 -16.61 -1.14 6.92
CA ASP A 85 -17.68 -0.21 6.52
C ASP A 85 -19.07 -0.68 7.02
N ASN A 86 -20.10 0.08 6.70
CA ASN A 86 -21.48 -0.22 7.06
C ASN A 86 -22.02 -1.52 6.43
N GLN A 87 -21.38 -2.04 5.40
CA GLN A 87 -21.69 -3.29 4.72
C GLN A 87 -20.77 -4.44 5.18
N ASN A 88 -19.98 -4.20 6.22
CA ASN A 88 -19.04 -5.17 6.80
C ASN A 88 -17.87 -5.55 5.87
N TYR A 89 -17.54 -4.74 4.85
CA TYR A 89 -16.34 -4.93 4.07
C TYR A 89 -15.11 -4.41 4.82
N LEU A 90 -13.99 -5.15 4.71
CA LEU A 90 -12.70 -4.72 5.22
C LEU A 90 -12.07 -3.68 4.28
N LEU A 91 -11.73 -2.56 4.85
CA LEU A 91 -11.06 -1.45 4.18
C LEU A 91 -9.67 -1.26 4.77
N LEU A 92 -8.65 -1.25 3.92
CA LEU A 92 -7.27 -1.08 4.33
C LEU A 92 -6.98 0.41 4.58
N ASN A 93 -6.29 0.66 5.67
CA ASN A 93 -5.79 1.97 6.06
C ASN A 93 -4.28 1.88 6.29
N ILE A 94 -3.55 2.88 5.82
CA ILE A 94 -2.10 2.98 6.00
C ILE A 94 -1.73 4.43 6.26
N ASP A 95 -0.86 4.64 7.23
CA ASP A 95 -0.17 5.89 7.45
C ASP A 95 1.33 5.62 7.41
N LEU A 96 2.00 5.99 6.31
CA LEU A 96 3.43 5.85 6.20
C LEU A 96 4.08 6.85 7.16
N LEU A 97 4.82 6.33 8.13
CA LEU A 97 5.41 7.07 9.24
C LEU A 97 5.91 8.46 8.85
N PRO A 98 5.40 9.50 9.52
CA PRO A 98 5.94 10.84 9.36
C PRO A 98 7.30 10.91 10.05
N LEU A 99 8.35 11.30 9.33
CA LEU A 99 9.62 11.70 9.90
C LEU A 99 10.11 12.95 9.17
N PRO A 100 10.30 14.03 9.85
CA PRO A 100 9.78 14.50 11.14
C PRO A 100 8.53 15.38 11.04
N SER A 101 7.85 15.55 9.90
CA SER A 101 6.79 16.58 9.80
C SER A 101 5.59 16.28 8.88
N SER A 102 5.59 15.24 8.06
CA SER A 102 4.41 14.91 7.22
C SER A 102 4.38 13.46 6.78
N SER A 103 3.22 12.84 6.86
CA SER A 103 2.96 11.53 6.22
C SER A 103 3.15 11.64 4.72
N ARG A 104 3.97 10.76 4.14
CA ARG A 104 4.25 10.79 2.70
C ARG A 104 3.20 10.07 1.87
N VAL A 105 2.67 8.97 2.38
CA VAL A 105 1.55 8.24 1.80
C VAL A 105 0.53 7.98 2.88
N GLN A 106 -0.70 8.34 2.61
CA GLN A 106 -1.85 8.00 3.45
C GLN A 106 -2.84 7.19 2.64
N MET A 107 -3.36 6.13 3.24
CA MET A 107 -4.50 5.39 2.72
C MET A 107 -5.58 5.35 3.79
N GLN A 108 -6.76 5.82 3.44
CA GLN A 108 -7.93 5.75 4.29
C GLN A 108 -9.06 5.09 3.52
N ASN A 109 -9.57 3.99 4.05
CA ASN A 109 -10.67 3.24 3.44
C ASN A 109 -10.40 2.86 1.96
N ASN A 110 -9.23 2.31 1.69
CA ASN A 110 -8.72 1.97 0.35
C ASN A 110 -8.49 3.19 -0.57
N MET A 111 -8.78 4.40 -0.15
CA MET A 111 -8.43 5.61 -0.90
C MET A 111 -7.05 6.09 -0.46
N TRP A 112 -6.15 6.21 -1.41
CA TRP A 112 -4.77 6.62 -1.13
C TRP A 112 -4.47 8.01 -1.70
N GLN A 113 -3.59 8.71 -1.01
CA GLN A 113 -2.99 9.96 -1.46
C GLN A 113 -1.49 9.93 -1.23
N VAL A 114 -0.75 10.38 -2.20
CA VAL A 114 0.69 10.62 -2.08
C VAL A 114 0.90 12.10 -1.78
N ILE A 115 1.61 12.37 -0.70
CA ILE A 115 2.00 13.69 -0.24
C ILE A 115 3.52 13.75 -0.43
N ASP A 116 4.07 14.85 -0.89
CA ASP A 116 5.44 14.96 -1.36
C ASP A 116 5.67 14.50 -2.81
N GLU A 117 6.87 14.76 -3.30
CA GLU A 117 7.27 14.44 -4.67
C GLU A 117 7.94 13.05 -4.72
N PRO A 118 7.20 11.99 -5.08
CA PRO A 118 7.80 10.67 -5.29
C PRO A 118 8.64 10.66 -6.56
N VAL A 119 9.66 9.81 -6.58
CA VAL A 119 10.45 9.56 -7.81
C VAL A 119 9.69 8.68 -8.78
N ASP A 120 8.79 7.81 -8.26
CA ASP A 120 8.05 6.85 -9.06
C ASP A 120 6.72 6.48 -8.40
N ILE A 121 5.66 6.39 -9.21
CA ILE A 121 4.34 5.89 -8.80
C ILE A 121 3.84 4.93 -9.87
N GLU A 122 3.60 3.69 -9.46
CA GLU A 122 2.95 2.68 -10.28
C GLU A 122 1.55 2.39 -9.73
N CYS A 123 0.52 2.62 -10.53
CA CYS A 123 -0.87 2.29 -10.21
C CYS A 123 -1.60 1.88 -11.48
N PRO A 124 -1.64 0.58 -11.82
CA PRO A 124 -2.32 0.11 -13.01
C PRO A 124 -3.83 0.31 -12.92
N ALA A 125 -4.47 0.41 -14.07
CA ALA A 125 -5.92 0.64 -14.18
C ALA A 125 -6.78 -0.47 -13.52
N SER A 126 -6.18 -1.62 -13.21
CA SER A 126 -6.87 -2.70 -12.48
C SER A 126 -7.19 -2.36 -11.01
N GLY A 127 -6.62 -1.27 -10.47
CA GLY A 127 -6.83 -0.85 -9.09
C GLY A 127 -6.39 -1.87 -8.03
N LYS A 128 -5.52 -2.82 -8.40
CA LYS A 128 -5.05 -3.87 -7.49
C LYS A 128 -3.65 -3.63 -6.92
N LEU A 129 -2.95 -2.63 -7.42
CA LEU A 129 -1.58 -2.32 -7.05
C LEU A 129 -1.43 -0.80 -6.88
N ILE A 130 -0.70 -0.41 -5.87
CA ILE A 130 0.00 0.87 -5.80
C ILE A 130 1.43 0.64 -5.34
N HIS A 131 2.39 1.28 -6.01
CA HIS A 131 3.78 1.29 -5.61
C HIS A 131 4.31 2.72 -5.70
N VAL A 132 4.80 3.24 -4.60
CA VAL A 132 5.35 4.59 -4.48
C VAL A 132 6.78 4.51 -3.98
N LYS A 133 7.69 5.26 -4.62
CA LYS A 133 9.11 5.32 -4.23
C LYS A 133 9.54 6.77 -4.05
N TYR A 134 10.41 7.01 -3.10
CA TYR A 134 11.01 8.29 -2.79
C TYR A 134 12.53 8.24 -2.95
N GLU A 135 13.15 9.39 -3.22
CA GLU A 135 14.59 9.52 -3.46
C GLU A 135 15.44 9.01 -2.28
N ASN A 136 14.99 9.22 -1.04
CA ASN A 136 15.67 8.73 0.17
C ASN A 136 15.58 7.21 0.39
N GLY A 137 14.95 6.46 -0.54
CA GLY A 137 14.76 5.02 -0.47
C GLY A 137 13.54 4.57 0.36
N ASN A 138 12.71 5.50 0.83
CA ASN A 138 11.41 5.14 1.38
C ASN A 138 10.50 4.64 0.28
N SER A 139 9.68 3.64 0.59
CA SER A 139 8.75 3.08 -0.38
C SER A 139 7.55 2.44 0.29
N LEU A 140 6.44 2.40 -0.45
CA LEU A 140 5.25 1.63 -0.09
C LEU A 140 4.74 0.91 -1.33
N LYS A 141 4.56 -0.40 -1.24
CA LYS A 141 3.87 -1.20 -2.26
C LYS A 141 2.73 -1.96 -1.60
N ILE A 142 1.55 -1.88 -2.19
CA ILE A 142 0.36 -2.62 -1.79
C ILE A 142 -0.15 -3.36 -3.01
N GLU A 143 -0.40 -4.66 -2.87
CA GLU A 143 -0.91 -5.48 -3.97
C GLU A 143 -2.01 -6.41 -3.48
N PHE A 144 -3.16 -6.38 -4.15
CA PHE A 144 -4.27 -7.31 -3.94
C PHE A 144 -4.23 -8.45 -4.95
N GLN A 145 -4.49 -9.65 -4.48
CA GLN A 145 -4.58 -10.83 -5.33
C GLN A 145 -5.60 -11.83 -4.81
N ASN A 146 -6.13 -12.65 -5.70
CA ASN A 146 -7.04 -13.72 -5.35
C ASN A 146 -6.29 -15.05 -5.26
N ILE A 147 -6.40 -15.72 -4.13
CA ILE A 147 -5.91 -17.10 -3.90
C ILE A 147 -7.13 -18.02 -3.84
N ASP A 148 -7.30 -18.83 -4.87
CA ASP A 148 -8.46 -19.69 -5.08
C ASP A 148 -8.24 -21.14 -4.63
N SER A 149 -6.98 -21.55 -4.44
CA SER A 149 -6.62 -22.94 -4.11
C SER A 149 -5.42 -23.03 -3.18
N ALA A 150 -5.35 -24.12 -2.44
CA ALA A 150 -4.22 -24.43 -1.56
C ALA A 150 -2.90 -24.55 -2.34
N SER A 151 -2.95 -25.09 -3.55
CA SER A 151 -1.76 -25.20 -4.42
C SER A 151 -1.23 -23.82 -4.81
N LYS A 152 -2.11 -22.88 -5.16
CA LYS A 152 -1.71 -21.49 -5.49
C LYS A 152 -1.11 -20.78 -4.28
N PHE A 153 -1.68 -21.01 -3.08
CA PHE A 153 -1.10 -20.49 -1.84
C PHE A 153 0.30 -21.06 -1.62
N GLN A 154 0.44 -22.38 -1.67
CA GLN A 154 1.70 -23.08 -1.40
C GLN A 154 2.79 -22.73 -2.42
N ASN A 155 2.43 -22.58 -3.70
CA ASN A 155 3.39 -22.16 -4.73
C ASN A 155 3.91 -20.73 -4.50
N LYS A 156 3.10 -19.88 -3.93
CA LYS A 156 3.50 -18.49 -3.65
C LYS A 156 4.22 -18.32 -2.31
N TYR A 157 3.79 -19.07 -1.31
CA TYR A 157 4.29 -18.99 0.06
C TYR A 157 4.83 -20.36 0.51
N SER A 158 5.84 -20.86 -0.22
CA SER A 158 6.37 -22.22 -0.09
C SER A 158 6.81 -22.59 1.34
N ASP A 159 7.29 -21.62 2.07
CA ASP A 159 7.85 -21.82 3.41
C ASP A 159 6.81 -21.75 4.54
N VAL A 160 5.54 -21.56 4.20
CA VAL A 160 4.46 -21.38 5.18
C VAL A 160 3.36 -22.40 4.95
N LEU A 161 2.99 -23.14 5.99
CA LEU A 161 1.84 -24.02 5.92
C LEU A 161 0.55 -23.22 5.75
N LEU A 162 -0.33 -23.67 4.86
CA LEU A 162 -1.63 -23.04 4.69
C LEU A 162 -2.39 -23.07 6.02
N PRO A 163 -2.70 -21.90 6.59
CA PRO A 163 -3.48 -21.85 7.81
C PRO A 163 -4.92 -22.33 7.56
N SER A 164 -5.67 -22.60 8.64
CA SER A 164 -7.09 -23.00 8.57
C SER A 164 -7.97 -21.82 8.18
N ILE A 165 -7.84 -21.36 6.94
CA ILE A 165 -8.64 -20.30 6.32
C ILE A 165 -9.43 -20.86 5.14
N HIS A 166 -10.62 -20.30 4.93
CA HIS A 166 -11.47 -20.71 3.81
C HIS A 166 -10.98 -20.09 2.51
N LEU A 167 -10.85 -20.89 1.47
CA LEU A 167 -10.58 -20.47 0.11
C LEU A 167 -11.89 -20.45 -0.72
N PRO A 168 -12.02 -19.59 -1.73
CA PRO A 168 -11.06 -18.56 -2.14
C PRO A 168 -10.97 -17.39 -1.16
N ILE A 169 -9.79 -16.77 -1.08
CA ILE A 169 -9.58 -15.58 -0.25
C ILE A 169 -8.81 -14.51 -1.04
N VAL A 170 -9.10 -13.24 -0.76
CA VAL A 170 -8.25 -12.14 -1.21
C VAL A 170 -7.10 -11.98 -0.24
N VAL A 171 -5.91 -11.89 -0.79
CA VAL A 171 -4.68 -11.56 -0.06
C VAL A 171 -4.31 -10.11 -0.40
N VAL A 172 -3.99 -9.33 0.61
CA VAL A 172 -3.34 -8.03 0.46
C VAL A 172 -1.90 -8.14 0.96
N GLU A 173 -0.97 -7.87 0.07
CA GLU A 173 0.45 -7.79 0.41
C GLU A 173 0.85 -6.35 0.62
N VAL A 174 1.51 -6.06 1.73
CA VAL A 174 2.04 -4.74 2.04
C VAL A 174 3.55 -4.84 2.23
N TYR A 175 4.27 -4.12 1.40
CA TYR A 175 5.71 -3.94 1.48
C TYR A 175 6.01 -2.48 1.78
N MET A 176 6.87 -2.21 2.73
CA MET A 176 7.18 -0.86 3.16
C MET A 176 8.66 -0.75 3.55
N SER A 177 9.27 0.37 3.24
CA SER A 177 10.60 0.72 3.73
C SER A 177 10.59 2.14 4.26
N VAL A 178 11.01 2.31 5.50
CA VAL A 178 11.22 3.62 6.14
C VAL A 178 12.64 3.63 6.67
N LYS A 179 13.54 4.20 5.87
CA LYS A 179 15.00 4.14 6.13
C LYS A 179 15.39 4.83 7.42
N GLU A 180 14.81 5.99 7.69
CA GLU A 180 15.12 6.79 8.87
C GLU A 180 14.71 6.10 10.18
N ALA A 181 13.68 5.25 10.13
CA ALA A 181 13.21 4.49 11.29
C ALA A 181 13.76 3.06 11.35
N ASN A 182 14.58 2.65 10.37
CA ASN A 182 15.05 1.27 10.23
C ASN A 182 13.89 0.24 10.25
N ILE A 183 12.80 0.57 9.57
CA ILE A 183 11.63 -0.29 9.43
C ILE A 183 11.56 -0.79 8.00
N SER A 184 11.42 -2.12 7.82
CA SER A 184 11.24 -2.73 6.52
C SER A 184 10.26 -3.88 6.58
N PHE A 185 9.28 -3.87 5.68
CA PHE A 185 8.41 -5.00 5.38
C PHE A 185 8.72 -5.47 3.96
N SER A 186 9.50 -6.54 3.86
CA SER A 186 9.86 -7.16 2.58
C SER A 186 8.90 -8.32 2.24
N SER A 187 9.10 -8.96 1.09
CA SER A 187 8.35 -10.18 0.75
C SER A 187 8.66 -11.38 1.63
N LYS A 188 9.78 -11.34 2.36
CA LYS A 188 10.28 -12.48 3.13
C LYS A 188 10.22 -12.27 4.63
N GLU A 189 10.38 -11.02 5.07
CA GLU A 189 10.57 -10.71 6.48
C GLU A 189 10.19 -9.28 6.85
N THR A 190 9.88 -9.10 8.11
CA THR A 190 9.75 -7.81 8.79
C THR A 190 11.05 -7.49 9.48
N GLY A 191 11.71 -6.42 9.10
CA GLY A 191 12.86 -5.86 9.79
C GLY A 191 12.44 -4.66 10.65
N LEU A 192 12.79 -4.71 11.94
CA LEU A 192 12.52 -3.64 12.90
C LEU A 192 13.79 -3.39 13.69
N ASN A 193 14.53 -2.33 13.35
CA ASN A 193 15.89 -2.09 13.85
C ASN A 193 16.81 -3.28 13.57
N THR A 194 17.26 -3.99 14.62
CA THR A 194 18.14 -5.17 14.53
C THR A 194 17.37 -6.50 14.54
N ASN A 195 16.05 -6.47 14.74
CA ASN A 195 15.24 -7.67 14.84
C ASN A 195 14.57 -8.01 13.51
N THR A 196 14.42 -9.29 13.23
CA THR A 196 13.80 -9.81 12.03
C THR A 196 12.74 -10.85 12.39
N TYR A 197 11.56 -10.74 11.77
CA TYR A 197 10.41 -11.61 11.98
C TYR A 197 9.91 -12.15 10.64
N LYS A 198 9.64 -13.45 10.54
CA LYS A 198 9.16 -14.09 9.31
C LYS A 198 8.34 -15.35 9.57
N GLY A 199 7.46 -15.67 8.64
CA GLY A 199 6.71 -16.92 8.63
C GLY A 199 5.68 -17.07 9.74
N ASN A 200 5.39 -16.02 10.51
CA ASN A 200 4.41 -16.08 11.57
C ASN A 200 3.00 -15.98 10.99
N PHE A 201 2.09 -16.79 11.52
CA PHE A 201 0.66 -16.68 11.29
C PHE A 201 -0.04 -16.20 12.55
N LEU A 202 -0.55 -14.99 12.52
CA LEU A 202 -1.22 -14.32 13.63
C LEU A 202 -2.70 -14.13 13.30
N HIS A 203 -3.58 -14.50 14.20
CA HIS A 203 -5.03 -14.39 13.99
C HIS A 203 -5.76 -13.99 15.25
N ASN A 204 -6.89 -13.29 15.08
CA ASN A 204 -7.78 -12.87 16.16
C ASN A 204 -7.10 -12.00 17.24
N LEU A 205 -6.05 -11.27 16.87
CA LEU A 205 -5.36 -10.33 17.76
C LEU A 205 -5.88 -8.92 17.54
N PRO A 206 -6.06 -8.10 18.58
CA PRO A 206 -6.43 -6.70 18.42
C PRO A 206 -5.30 -5.90 17.74
N VAL A 207 -4.05 -6.18 18.08
CA VAL A 207 -2.82 -5.60 17.52
C VAL A 207 -1.80 -6.71 17.34
N ALA A 208 -1.20 -6.80 16.14
CA ALA A 208 -0.19 -7.83 15.85
C ALA A 208 1.22 -7.39 16.21
N LEU A 209 1.64 -6.22 15.75
CA LEU A 209 2.94 -5.64 16.00
C LEU A 209 2.78 -4.25 16.61
N GLY A 210 3.34 -4.03 17.78
CA GLY A 210 3.29 -2.74 18.45
C GLY A 210 4.64 -2.29 19.00
N PHE A 211 4.96 -1.03 18.80
CA PHE A 211 6.07 -0.34 19.44
C PHE A 211 5.52 0.60 20.51
N HIS A 212 5.88 0.42 21.77
CA HIS A 212 5.27 1.14 22.89
C HIS A 212 6.24 1.87 23.81
N SER A 213 7.54 1.96 23.53
CA SER A 213 8.43 2.68 24.45
C SER A 213 9.62 3.33 23.76
N THR A 214 10.15 4.38 24.37
CA THR A 214 11.41 5.05 24.02
C THR A 214 12.63 4.17 24.19
N VAL A 215 12.50 2.99 24.79
CA VAL A 215 13.57 2.01 25.05
C VAL A 215 13.19 0.68 24.39
N GLY A 216 12.91 0.71 23.11
CA GLY A 216 12.83 -0.45 22.20
C GLY A 216 12.42 -1.79 22.86
N GLY A 217 11.15 -1.92 23.24
CA GLY A 217 10.59 -3.20 23.67
C GLY A 217 9.43 -3.56 22.73
N ILE A 218 9.48 -4.75 22.13
CA ILE A 218 8.33 -5.35 21.48
C ILE A 218 7.47 -5.94 22.58
N ILE A 219 6.21 -5.50 22.70
CA ILE A 219 5.26 -6.19 23.56
C ILE A 219 4.82 -7.44 22.83
N ASP A 220 5.27 -8.57 23.31
CA ASP A 220 4.69 -9.87 22.97
C ASP A 220 3.30 -9.95 23.60
N ASN A 221 2.25 -9.72 22.80
CA ASN A 221 0.86 -9.77 23.22
C ASN A 221 0.39 -11.18 23.57
N SER A 222 1.23 -12.21 23.57
CA SER A 222 0.88 -13.56 24.01
C SER A 222 0.62 -13.66 25.52
N LYS A 223 0.86 -12.58 26.28
CA LYS A 223 0.74 -12.54 27.75
C LYS A 223 -0.38 -11.66 28.30
N ILE A 224 -1.33 -11.21 27.48
CA ILE A 224 -2.48 -10.41 27.95
C ILE A 224 -3.74 -11.28 28.08
N ASN A 225 -3.61 -12.47 28.58
CA ASN A 225 -4.74 -13.29 29.04
C ASN A 225 -4.42 -13.90 30.41
N ASP A 226 -4.53 -13.10 31.44
CA ASP A 226 -4.78 -13.50 32.82
C ASP A 226 -5.86 -12.57 33.43
#